data_c4fd4d3fc2533a0b63cf91ef0fb73f83
#
_entry.id   c4fd4d3fc2533a0b63cf91ef0fb73f83
#
_cell.length_a   1.000
_cell.length_b   1.000
_cell.length_c   1.000
_cell.angle_alpha   90.00
_cell.angle_beta   90.00
_cell.angle_gamma   90.00
#
_symmetry.space_group_name_H-M   'P 1'
#
loop_
_entity.id
_entity.type
_entity.pdbx_description
1 polymer ?
#
loop_
_entity_poly.entity_id
_entity_poly.type
_entity_poly.pdbx_seq_one_letter_code
_entity_poly.pdbx_strand_id
1 'polypeptide(L)'
;LDIEGNEMSGIHGSLDLIEKSSPLIIIEFSKYIFSKKDNIEYLKNFLDRYDYSIYDTNNKRKNLDNILIKLDNLKKRQQTIGNFYLIKNSSKILEEFLS
;
A
#
# COMPACT_ATOMS: atom_id res chain seq x y z
N LEU A 1 -10.21 3.83 3.58
CA LEU A 1 -10.37 3.46 2.18
C LEU A 1 -9.81 2.08 1.94
N ASP A 2 -10.67 1.14 1.65
CA ASP A 2 -10.30 -0.25 1.38
C ASP A 2 -10.31 -0.48 -0.13
N ILE A 3 -9.16 -0.89 -0.67
CA ILE A 3 -8.98 -1.11 -2.10
C ILE A 3 -8.61 -2.58 -2.30
N GLU A 4 -9.61 -3.42 -2.57
CA GLU A 4 -9.40 -4.84 -2.85
C GLU A 4 -9.52 -5.14 -4.34
N GLY A 5 -8.64 -6.00 -4.84
CA GLY A 5 -8.74 -6.57 -6.18
C GLY A 5 -8.26 -5.69 -7.32
N ASN A 6 -8.27 -4.37 -7.18
CA ASN A 6 -7.84 -3.41 -8.22
C ASN A 6 -7.01 -2.28 -7.60
N GLU A 7 -5.98 -2.63 -6.85
CA GLU A 7 -5.26 -1.69 -5.99
C GLU A 7 -4.82 -0.41 -6.71
N MET A 8 -4.15 -0.53 -7.86
CA MET A 8 -3.65 0.65 -8.56
C MET A 8 -4.77 1.46 -9.20
N SER A 9 -5.77 0.79 -9.78
CA SER A 9 -6.95 1.46 -10.33
C SER A 9 -7.78 2.11 -9.23
N GLY A 10 -7.89 1.44 -8.07
CA GLY A 10 -8.58 1.98 -6.92
C GLY A 10 -7.93 3.24 -6.37
N ILE A 11 -6.60 3.24 -6.26
CA ILE A 11 -5.84 4.43 -5.85
C ILE A 11 -6.06 5.56 -6.87
N HIS A 12 -5.90 5.27 -8.15
CA HIS A 12 -6.07 6.26 -9.20
C HIS A 12 -7.47 6.87 -9.19
N GLY A 13 -8.50 6.05 -9.07
CA GLY A 13 -9.89 6.51 -9.03
C GLY A 13 -10.25 7.27 -7.75
N SER A 14 -9.42 7.20 -6.72
CA SER A 14 -9.65 7.85 -5.42
C SER A 14 -8.72 9.04 -5.17
N LEU A 15 -7.96 9.49 -6.17
CA LEU A 15 -6.97 10.57 -5.97
C LEU A 15 -7.59 11.86 -5.44
N ASP A 16 -8.79 12.23 -5.88
CA ASP A 16 -9.46 13.43 -5.37
C ASP A 16 -9.75 13.31 -3.88
N LEU A 17 -10.22 12.15 -3.43
CA LEU A 17 -10.46 11.89 -2.02
C LEU A 17 -9.16 11.90 -1.23
N ILE A 18 -8.12 11.28 -1.79
CA ILE A 18 -6.80 11.21 -1.16
C ILE A 18 -6.21 12.61 -0.97
N GLU A 19 -6.31 13.45 -1.99
CA GLU A 19 -5.84 14.84 -1.90
C GLU A 19 -6.61 15.66 -0.87
N LYS A 20 -7.92 15.47 -0.79
CA LYS A 20 -8.79 16.27 0.10
C LYS A 20 -8.72 15.84 1.55
N SER A 21 -8.69 14.55 1.83
CA SER A 21 -8.86 14.05 3.19
C SER A 21 -7.72 13.19 3.72
N SER A 22 -6.74 12.86 2.88
CA SER A 22 -5.57 12.05 3.25
C SER A 22 -5.96 10.79 4.04
N PRO A 23 -6.87 9.95 3.52
CA PRO A 23 -7.38 8.81 4.26
C PRO A 23 -6.32 7.75 4.48
N LEU A 24 -6.50 6.93 5.52
CA LEU A 24 -5.82 5.66 5.62
C LEU A 24 -6.29 4.77 4.47
N ILE A 25 -5.37 4.12 3.78
CA ILE A 25 -5.68 3.23 2.65
C ILE A 25 -5.29 1.81 3.03
N ILE A 26 -6.19 0.86 2.81
CA ILE A 26 -5.92 -0.56 3.02
C ILE A 26 -5.74 -1.21 1.67
N ILE A 27 -4.58 -1.83 1.46
CA ILE A 27 -4.30 -2.57 0.22
C ILE A 27 -3.81 -3.98 0.53
N GLU A 28 -4.04 -4.90 -0.40
CA GLU A 28 -3.51 -6.25 -0.34
C GLU A 28 -2.31 -6.37 -1.28
N PHE A 29 -1.19 -6.90 -0.76
CA PHE A 29 -0.04 -7.17 -1.61
C PHE A 29 -0.12 -8.59 -2.18
N SER A 30 -0.47 -8.68 -3.45
CA SER A 30 -0.62 -9.94 -4.17
C SER A 30 0.44 -10.07 -5.26
N LYS A 31 0.81 -11.32 -5.58
CA LYS A 31 1.71 -11.61 -6.68
C LYS A 31 1.14 -11.14 -8.02
N TYR A 32 -0.16 -11.31 -8.22
CA TYR A 32 -0.80 -10.96 -9.48
C TYR A 32 -0.62 -9.48 -9.82
N ILE A 33 -0.91 -8.61 -8.85
CA ILE A 33 -0.81 -7.16 -9.07
C ILE A 33 0.65 -6.70 -9.15
N PHE A 34 1.50 -7.20 -8.25
CA PHE A 34 2.87 -6.71 -8.11
C PHE A 34 3.92 -7.52 -8.87
N SER A 35 3.50 -8.46 -9.72
CA SER A 35 4.35 -9.01 -10.76
C SER A 35 4.49 -8.06 -11.96
N LYS A 36 3.61 -7.08 -12.06
CA LYS A 36 3.62 -6.09 -13.13
C LYS A 36 4.47 -4.88 -12.73
N LYS A 37 5.52 -4.63 -13.50
CA LYS A 37 6.45 -3.54 -13.24
C LYS A 37 5.75 -2.18 -13.16
N ASP A 38 4.77 -1.94 -14.04
CA ASP A 38 4.03 -0.68 -14.07
C ASP A 38 3.26 -0.43 -12.76
N ASN A 39 2.73 -1.47 -12.14
CA ASN A 39 2.04 -1.34 -10.86
C ASN A 39 3.02 -1.00 -9.74
N ILE A 40 4.20 -1.60 -9.75
CA ILE A 40 5.25 -1.29 -8.78
C ILE A 40 5.68 0.17 -8.90
N GLU A 41 5.92 0.64 -10.12
CA GLU A 41 6.32 2.03 -10.37
C GLU A 41 5.21 3.01 -9.98
N TYR A 42 3.96 2.66 -10.28
CA TYR A 42 2.83 3.48 -9.88
C TYR A 42 2.76 3.66 -8.36
N LEU A 43 2.90 2.56 -7.63
CA LEU A 43 2.85 2.63 -6.16
C LEU A 43 4.03 3.42 -5.60
N LYS A 44 5.24 3.22 -6.12
CA LYS A 44 6.42 3.99 -5.71
C LYS A 44 6.19 5.49 -5.90
N ASN A 45 5.70 5.87 -7.08
CA ASN A 45 5.43 7.27 -7.39
C ASN A 45 4.32 7.85 -6.51
N PHE A 46 3.29 7.05 -6.23
CA PHE A 46 2.21 7.45 -5.35
C PHE A 46 2.71 7.73 -3.92
N LEU A 47 3.47 6.81 -3.35
CA LEU A 47 4.01 6.95 -2.00
C LEU A 47 4.86 8.21 -1.86
N ASP A 48 5.69 8.47 -2.87
CA ASP A 48 6.58 9.62 -2.88
C ASP A 48 5.79 10.93 -3.06
N ARG A 49 4.93 10.97 -4.07
CA ARG A 49 4.18 12.18 -4.44
C ARG A 49 3.20 12.64 -3.35
N TYR A 50 2.51 11.69 -2.74
CA TYR A 50 1.47 12.00 -1.74
C TYR A 50 1.96 11.84 -0.30
N ASP A 51 3.24 11.53 -0.13
CA ASP A 51 3.89 11.40 1.18
C ASP A 51 3.21 10.36 2.07
N TYR A 52 3.00 9.17 1.52
CA TYR A 52 2.48 8.02 2.23
C TYR A 52 3.58 7.02 2.56
N SER A 53 3.42 6.31 3.68
CA SER A 53 4.28 5.21 4.07
C SER A 53 3.45 3.95 4.28
N ILE A 54 4.13 2.80 4.25
CA ILE A 54 3.49 1.48 4.36
C ILE A 54 3.68 0.95 5.78
N TYR A 55 2.60 0.43 6.36
CA TYR A 55 2.61 -0.20 7.67
C TYR A 55 1.95 -1.57 7.61
N ASP A 56 2.48 -2.53 8.38
CA ASP A 56 1.85 -3.84 8.50
C ASP A 56 0.72 -3.82 9.56
N THR A 57 0.07 -4.96 9.75
CA THR A 57 -1.02 -5.07 10.72
C THR A 57 -0.56 -5.03 12.18
N ASN A 58 0.75 -5.04 12.42
CA ASN A 58 1.36 -4.85 13.73
C ASN A 58 1.85 -3.42 13.94
N ASN A 59 1.39 -2.48 13.10
CA ASN A 59 1.72 -1.05 13.16
C ASN A 59 3.20 -0.76 12.94
N LYS A 60 3.91 -1.64 12.24
CA LYS A 60 5.33 -1.46 11.92
C LYS A 60 5.48 -0.96 10.49
N ARG A 61 6.31 0.08 10.35
CA ARG A 61 6.65 0.61 9.02
C ARG A 61 7.41 -0.42 8.21
N LYS A 62 7.05 -0.55 6.95
CA LYS A 62 7.66 -1.49 6.01
C LYS A 62 8.20 -0.79 4.78
N ASN A 63 9.26 -1.34 4.23
CA ASN A 63 9.87 -0.88 3.00
C ASN A 63 9.28 -1.66 1.82
N LEU A 64 8.90 -0.96 0.75
CA LEU A 64 8.29 -1.60 -0.41
C LEU A 64 9.21 -2.66 -1.04
N ASP A 65 10.50 -2.39 -1.14
CA ASP A 65 11.44 -3.34 -1.74
C ASP A 65 11.48 -4.66 -0.96
N ASN A 66 11.44 -4.59 0.38
CA ASN A 66 11.39 -5.79 1.22
C ASN A 66 10.08 -6.55 1.06
N ILE A 67 8.97 -5.85 0.90
CA ILE A 67 7.67 -6.46 0.63
C ILE A 67 7.71 -7.21 -0.71
N LEU A 68 8.29 -6.60 -1.74
CA LEU A 68 8.39 -7.22 -3.06
C LEU A 68 9.28 -8.48 -3.04
N ILE A 69 10.38 -8.45 -2.29
CA ILE A 69 11.24 -9.62 -2.11
C ILE A 69 10.44 -10.75 -1.44
N LYS A 70 9.66 -10.42 -0.43
CA LYS A 70 8.83 -11.40 0.27
C LYS A 70 7.77 -12.00 -0.65
N LEU A 71 7.17 -11.19 -1.53
CA LEU A 71 6.22 -11.69 -2.53
C LEU A 71 6.88 -12.66 -3.51
N ASP A 72 8.09 -12.34 -3.99
CA ASP A 72 8.83 -13.20 -4.92
C ASP A 72 9.19 -14.54 -4.31
N ASN A 73 9.35 -14.59 -3.00
CA ASN A 73 9.73 -15.80 -2.26
C ASN A 73 8.54 -16.62 -1.77
N LEU A 74 7.32 -16.21 -2.07
CA LEU A 74 6.14 -16.98 -1.69
C LEU A 74 6.12 -18.33 -2.41
N LYS A 75 5.65 -19.34 -1.68
CA LYS A 75 5.44 -20.68 -2.24
C LYS A 75 4.39 -20.64 -3.34
N LYS A 76 4.45 -21.61 -4.25
CA LYS A 76 3.62 -21.67 -5.47
C LYS A 76 2.12 -21.51 -5.23
N ARG A 77 1.62 -21.93 -4.06
CA ARG A 77 0.19 -21.85 -3.71
C ARG A 77 -0.20 -20.56 -3.00
N GLN A 78 0.78 -19.79 -2.53
CA GLN A 78 0.54 -18.54 -1.83
C GLN A 78 0.57 -17.40 -2.84
N GLN A 79 -0.51 -16.63 -2.90
CA GLN A 79 -0.66 -15.54 -3.86
C GLN A 79 -0.58 -14.16 -3.21
N THR A 80 -0.64 -14.09 -1.89
CA THR A 80 -0.68 -12.81 -1.17
C THR A 80 0.06 -12.91 0.16
N ILE A 81 0.56 -11.78 0.63
CA ILE A 81 1.12 -11.65 1.98
C ILE A 81 0.18 -10.85 2.90
N GLY A 82 -1.06 -10.65 2.47
CA GLY A 82 -2.09 -10.03 3.29
C GLY A 82 -2.23 -8.53 3.10
N ASN A 83 -2.94 -7.91 4.03
CA ASN A 83 -3.26 -6.49 3.99
C ASN A 83 -2.19 -5.64 4.65
N PHE A 84 -1.98 -4.45 4.07
CA PHE A 84 -1.12 -3.43 4.62
C PHE A 84 -1.87 -2.10 4.62
N TYR A 85 -1.38 -1.17 5.42
CA TYR A 85 -1.94 0.16 5.53
C TYR A 85 -1.01 1.18 4.89
N LEU A 86 -1.58 2.06 4.07
CA LEU A 86 -0.88 3.24 3.57
C LEU A 86 -1.38 4.44 4.35
N ILE A 87 -0.49 5.16 4.99
CA ILE A 87 -0.84 6.29 5.87
C ILE A 87 0.03 7.48 5.53
N LYS A 88 -0.58 8.64 5.36
CA LYS A 88 0.15 9.87 5.09
C LYS A 88 1.00 10.27 6.29
N ASN A 89 2.26 10.59 6.05
CA ASN A 89 3.24 10.85 7.12
C ASN A 89 2.87 12.04 8.01
N SER A 90 2.22 13.05 7.46
CA SER A 90 1.80 14.25 8.20
C SER A 90 0.38 14.14 8.77
N SER A 91 -0.28 13.00 8.66
CA SER A 91 -1.67 12.82 9.06
C SER A 91 -1.80 12.60 10.57
N LYS A 92 -2.86 13.16 11.17
CA LYS A 92 -3.24 12.83 12.55
C LYS A 92 -3.62 11.36 12.71
N ILE A 93 -4.11 10.73 11.64
CA ILE A 93 -4.41 9.30 11.62
C ILE A 93 -3.18 8.49 11.99
N LEU A 94 -2.00 8.89 11.55
CA LEU A 94 -0.76 8.20 11.87
C LEU A 94 -0.47 8.20 13.36
N GLU A 95 -0.69 9.32 14.05
CA GLU A 95 -0.49 9.39 15.49
C GLU A 95 -1.42 8.43 16.24
N GLU A 96 -2.69 8.39 15.86
CA GLU A 96 -3.67 7.48 16.42
C GLU A 96 -3.33 6.02 16.13
N PHE A 97 -2.89 5.75 14.90
CA PHE A 97 -2.53 4.40 14.47
C PHE A 97 -1.33 3.84 15.24
N LEU A 98 -0.34 4.68 15.55
CA LEU A 98 0.88 4.27 16.24
C LEU A 98 0.77 4.32 17.78
N SER A 99 -0.29 4.91 18.30
CA SER A 99 -0.47 5.05 19.75
C SER A 99 -0.93 3.76 20.46
#